data_911481367a313f4a233ed49d457b019a
#
_entry.id   911481367a313f4a233ed49d457b019a
#
_cell.length_a   1.000
_cell.length_b   1.000
_cell.length_c   1.000
_cell.angle_alpha   90.00
_cell.angle_beta   90.00
_cell.angle_gamma   90.00
#
_symmetry.space_group_name_H-M   'P 1'
#
loop_
_entity.id
_entity.type
_entity.pdbx_description
1 polymer ?
#
loop_
_entity_poly.entity_id
_entity_poly.type
_entity_poly.pdbx_seq_one_letter_code
_entity_poly.pdbx_strand_id
1 'polypeptide(L)'
;MDDDKIIKEENQGNINNEPVIEETPQDLDFENSPPPVYQENSRQNIFIIAGAIVFLILLLIIIKAIFFGKPKNKAVSLIYWGLWEEKEVMEPLIKAYQQKYPNVKINYQKMDPLSYREKLVSRSKAEGGNQGAVEKPDIFRFHNTWLPEIKDIVSPLPPTIMSGEEFDKTFYPVHKKDLKVGNYYYGLPLEIDGLVLVYNQGLFKKAGISTAPSTWDDITQIVPKLTVKDRSGKLITSGIAMGTASNVDHFSDIFGLLLLQNGGALNKLNQEEASGALEIYRKFSEPPQGYWTEEMVNSTTAFIQEKVAMIIVPSWEIISIKAANPDIDMKVVPVPVVPGTPLISVSSYWVEGVSRFSNNQIEAWKFLKFLTEKENMTKLYEIESKIRPFGEPYSRVDLAPLLAQDSYLSAIIKEANNLTSLPLISRTADNGLNDEIIKYLENAINSTILGVSYKEALTTAKSGIDQVFTKYNIN
;
A
#
# COMPACT_ATOMS: atom_id res chain seq x y z
N MET A 1 45.11 23.01 -41.17
CA MET A 1 45.33 21.85 -42.05
C MET A 1 43.95 21.39 -42.38
N ASP A 2 43.36 22.07 -43.29
CA ASP A 2 43.42 21.94 -44.78
C ASP A 2 42.54 20.76 -45.15
N ASP A 3 41.57 20.88 -45.87
CA ASP A 3 41.12 21.60 -47.07
C ASP A 3 40.14 20.66 -47.75
N ASP A 4 39.06 21.15 -48.10
CA ASP A 4 38.63 21.71 -49.39
C ASP A 4 37.98 20.69 -50.33
N LYS A 5 36.89 21.07 -50.80
CA LYS A 5 36.35 21.70 -52.06
C LYS A 5 35.45 20.75 -52.81
N ILE A 6 34.27 21.13 -53.13
CA ILE A 6 33.67 21.99 -54.18
C ILE A 6 33.59 21.32 -55.57
N ILE A 7 32.44 21.46 -56.19
CA ILE A 7 32.08 21.92 -57.57
C ILE A 7 30.92 21.06 -58.15
N LYS A 8 29.67 21.55 -58.37
CA LYS A 8 29.11 22.31 -59.49
C LYS A 8 29.26 21.63 -60.89
N GLU A 9 28.22 21.54 -61.61
CA GLU A 9 27.67 22.36 -62.74
C GLU A 9 26.59 21.55 -63.46
N GLU A 10 25.40 22.06 -63.72
CA GLU A 10 24.89 22.89 -64.82
C GLU A 10 24.99 22.25 -66.23
N ASN A 11 23.90 22.11 -66.98
CA ASN A 11 23.51 22.85 -68.15
C ASN A 11 22.30 22.23 -68.87
N GLN A 12 21.25 22.98 -69.08
CA GLN A 12 20.81 23.72 -70.31
C GLN A 12 20.64 22.84 -71.55
N GLY A 13 19.51 22.82 -72.15
CA GLY A 13 18.86 23.74 -73.11
C GLY A 13 18.34 23.03 -74.33
N ASN A 14 17.29 23.29 -74.92
CA ASN A 14 16.93 24.15 -76.04
C ASN A 14 15.73 23.62 -76.78
N ILE A 15 14.65 24.34 -76.90
CA ILE A 15 14.05 25.17 -77.94
C ILE A 15 14.00 24.51 -79.37
N ASN A 16 12.79 24.41 -79.92
CA ASN A 16 12.34 25.06 -81.14
C ASN A 16 11.11 24.31 -81.76
N ASN A 17 10.08 25.00 -81.95
CA ASN A 17 9.48 25.78 -83.06
C ASN A 17 8.36 25.09 -83.83
N GLU A 18 7.29 25.83 -83.88
CA GLU A 18 6.14 25.76 -84.77
C GLU A 18 6.50 25.79 -86.25
N PRO A 19 5.56 25.51 -87.21
CA PRO A 19 4.67 26.65 -87.64
C PRO A 19 3.24 26.29 -87.98
N VAL A 20 2.45 27.40 -87.92
CA VAL A 20 1.11 27.71 -88.41
C VAL A 20 0.98 27.51 -89.88
N ILE A 21 -0.19 27.05 -90.38
CA ILE A 21 -0.79 27.49 -91.63
C ILE A 21 -2.33 27.57 -91.47
N GLU A 22 -2.83 28.76 -91.76
CA GLU A 22 -4.18 29.21 -91.98
C GLU A 22 -4.72 28.68 -93.33
N GLU A 23 -6.01 28.39 -93.40
CA GLU A 23 -6.87 28.87 -94.49
C GLU A 23 -8.35 28.52 -94.24
N THR A 24 -9.18 29.53 -94.29
CA THR A 24 -10.64 29.60 -94.42
C THR A 24 -11.01 29.65 -95.94
N PRO A 25 -12.29 29.81 -96.33
CA PRO A 25 -13.55 29.10 -96.02
C PRO A 25 -14.29 28.68 -97.30
N GLN A 26 -15.33 27.91 -97.18
CA GLN A 26 -16.43 27.97 -98.22
C GLN A 26 -17.79 27.54 -97.61
N ASP A 27 -18.74 28.45 -97.75
CA ASP A 27 -20.19 28.28 -97.58
C ASP A 27 -20.74 27.22 -98.53
N LEU A 28 -21.80 26.53 -98.08
CA LEU A 28 -23.01 26.29 -98.89
C LEU A 28 -24.11 25.59 -98.04
N ASP A 29 -25.20 26.32 -97.88
CA ASP A 29 -26.64 26.06 -97.96
C ASP A 29 -27.31 24.84 -97.32
N PHE A 30 -28.21 25.22 -96.44
CA PHE A 30 -29.59 24.76 -96.16
C PHE A 30 -30.10 23.42 -96.68
N GLU A 31 -30.54 22.55 -95.70
CA GLU A 31 -31.91 22.00 -95.81
C GLU A 31 -32.44 21.50 -94.48
N ASN A 32 -33.70 21.80 -94.21
CA ASN A 32 -34.46 21.52 -93.00
C ASN A 32 -34.61 20.00 -92.73
N SER A 33 -34.22 19.61 -91.47
CA SER A 33 -34.72 18.40 -90.81
C SER A 33 -35.05 18.68 -89.34
N PRO A 34 -36.17 18.20 -88.80
CA PRO A 34 -36.55 18.50 -87.44
C PRO A 34 -35.60 17.79 -86.43
N PRO A 35 -35.36 18.38 -85.25
CA PRO A 35 -34.45 17.79 -84.30
C PRO A 35 -34.97 16.48 -83.70
N PRO A 36 -34.10 15.51 -83.40
CA PRO A 36 -34.49 14.27 -82.72
C PRO A 36 -34.96 14.57 -81.32
N VAL A 37 -36.16 14.11 -81.02
CA VAL A 37 -36.68 14.12 -79.62
C VAL A 37 -35.87 13.14 -78.77
N TYR A 38 -35.04 13.69 -77.91
CA TYR A 38 -34.41 12.90 -76.81
C TYR A 38 -35.50 12.51 -75.83
N GLN A 39 -35.87 11.24 -75.80
CA GLN A 39 -36.58 10.68 -74.67
C GLN A 39 -35.58 10.52 -73.47
N GLU A 40 -35.74 11.38 -72.56
CA GLU A 40 -35.00 11.32 -71.29
C GLU A 40 -35.41 10.08 -70.46
N ASN A 41 -34.55 9.06 -70.42
CA ASN A 41 -34.72 7.87 -69.59
C ASN A 41 -34.49 8.25 -68.16
N SER A 42 -35.36 9.08 -67.55
CA SER A 42 -35.25 9.58 -66.13
C SER A 42 -35.27 8.46 -65.10
N ARG A 43 -35.83 7.29 -65.47
CA ARG A 43 -35.88 6.15 -64.49
C ARG A 43 -34.55 5.40 -64.33
N GLN A 44 -33.70 5.32 -65.38
CA GLN A 44 -32.38 4.65 -65.22
C GLN A 44 -31.43 5.47 -64.37
N ASN A 45 -31.43 6.80 -64.42
CA ASN A 45 -30.59 7.66 -63.62
C ASN A 45 -30.99 7.63 -62.19
N ILE A 46 -32.26 7.44 -61.80
CA ILE A 46 -32.74 7.29 -60.47
C ILE A 46 -32.18 5.99 -59.82
N PHE A 47 -32.13 4.88 -60.50
CA PHE A 47 -31.58 3.61 -60.05
C PHE A 47 -30.05 3.67 -59.87
N ILE A 48 -29.33 4.38 -60.73
CA ILE A 48 -27.88 4.59 -60.65
C ILE A 48 -27.56 5.48 -59.43
N ILE A 49 -28.32 6.56 -59.24
CA ILE A 49 -28.15 7.46 -58.10
C ILE A 49 -28.50 6.74 -56.76
N ALA A 50 -29.59 5.97 -56.73
CA ALA A 50 -29.96 5.18 -55.55
C ALA A 50 -28.90 4.10 -55.23
N GLY A 51 -28.35 3.42 -56.25
CA GLY A 51 -27.27 2.46 -56.10
C GLY A 51 -25.98 3.09 -55.54
N ALA A 52 -25.62 4.28 -56.06
CA ALA A 52 -24.47 5.04 -55.59
C ALA A 52 -24.62 5.48 -54.09
N ILE A 53 -25.83 5.91 -53.70
CA ILE A 53 -26.11 6.30 -52.30
C ILE A 53 -26.03 5.07 -51.36
N VAL A 54 -26.61 3.93 -51.76
CA VAL A 54 -26.53 2.68 -50.99
C VAL A 54 -25.06 2.21 -50.87
N PHE A 55 -24.29 2.29 -51.95
CA PHE A 55 -22.85 1.96 -51.91
C PHE A 55 -22.07 2.89 -51.00
N LEU A 56 -22.37 4.20 -51.05
CA LEU A 56 -21.74 5.20 -50.18
C LEU A 56 -22.07 4.98 -48.67
N ILE A 57 -23.33 4.62 -48.39
CA ILE A 57 -23.75 4.25 -47.02
C ILE A 57 -23.05 2.97 -46.56
N LEU A 58 -22.97 1.95 -47.39
CA LEU A 58 -22.24 0.72 -47.09
C LEU A 58 -20.75 0.99 -46.90
N LEU A 59 -20.16 1.81 -47.74
CA LEU A 59 -18.76 2.24 -47.62
C LEU A 59 -18.52 3.00 -46.31
N LEU A 60 -19.42 3.90 -45.92
CA LEU A 60 -19.37 4.62 -44.64
C LEU A 60 -19.54 3.68 -43.42
N ILE A 61 -20.40 2.66 -43.54
CA ILE A 61 -20.54 1.62 -42.50
C ILE A 61 -19.27 0.79 -42.38
N ILE A 62 -18.65 0.41 -43.52
CA ILE A 62 -17.39 -0.33 -43.54
C ILE A 62 -16.24 0.52 -42.99
N ILE A 63 -16.15 1.79 -43.43
CA ILE A 63 -15.17 2.75 -42.90
C ILE A 63 -15.37 2.93 -41.40
N LYS A 64 -16.61 3.09 -40.94
CA LYS A 64 -16.93 3.17 -39.50
C LYS A 64 -16.56 1.89 -38.75
N ALA A 65 -16.79 0.71 -39.35
CA ALA A 65 -16.38 -0.58 -38.75
C ALA A 65 -14.86 -0.76 -38.70
N ILE A 66 -14.14 -0.26 -39.74
CA ILE A 66 -12.67 -0.36 -39.80
C ILE A 66 -11.99 0.69 -38.92
N PHE A 67 -12.44 1.95 -38.95
CA PHE A 67 -11.79 3.07 -38.24
C PHE A 67 -12.36 3.33 -36.86
N PHE A 68 -13.60 2.93 -36.54
CA PHE A 68 -14.26 3.08 -35.26
C PHE A 68 -14.66 1.74 -34.63
N GLY A 69 -14.27 0.61 -35.22
CA GLY A 69 -14.31 -0.69 -34.56
C GLY A 69 -13.50 -0.56 -33.30
N LYS A 70 -14.13 -0.69 -32.09
CA LYS A 70 -13.41 -0.68 -30.80
C LYS A 70 -12.24 -1.63 -30.96
N PRO A 71 -10.99 -1.20 -30.68
CA PRO A 71 -9.87 -2.12 -30.69
C PRO A 71 -10.27 -3.31 -29.80
N LYS A 72 -10.17 -4.54 -30.30
CA LYS A 72 -10.37 -5.74 -29.50
C LYS A 72 -9.31 -5.67 -28.42
N ASN A 73 -9.69 -5.19 -27.23
CA ASN A 73 -8.79 -5.18 -26.10
C ASN A 73 -8.24 -6.60 -25.93
N LYS A 74 -6.92 -6.73 -25.99
CA LYS A 74 -6.24 -8.01 -25.79
C LYS A 74 -6.71 -8.60 -24.46
N ALA A 75 -7.06 -9.87 -24.45
CA ALA A 75 -7.39 -10.55 -23.20
C ALA A 75 -6.17 -10.53 -22.27
N VAL A 76 -6.38 -10.12 -21.03
CA VAL A 76 -5.35 -10.02 -19.99
C VAL A 76 -5.75 -10.93 -18.83
N SER A 77 -4.80 -11.69 -18.32
CA SER A 77 -4.95 -12.47 -17.09
C SER A 77 -3.92 -11.98 -16.08
N LEU A 78 -4.37 -11.60 -14.88
CA LEU A 78 -3.55 -11.13 -13.78
C LEU A 78 -3.58 -12.16 -12.65
N ILE A 79 -2.42 -12.44 -12.09
CA ILE A 79 -2.26 -13.26 -10.89
C ILE A 79 -2.04 -12.30 -9.72
N TYR A 80 -2.91 -12.37 -8.72
CA TYR A 80 -2.85 -11.51 -7.53
C TYR A 80 -2.60 -12.35 -6.27
N TRP A 81 -1.44 -12.15 -5.65
CA TRP A 81 -1.07 -12.76 -4.38
C TRP A 81 -1.44 -11.85 -3.22
N GLY A 82 -2.49 -12.21 -2.49
CA GLY A 82 -2.88 -11.59 -1.23
C GLY A 82 -2.42 -12.39 -0.03
N LEU A 83 -2.60 -11.86 1.18
CA LEU A 83 -2.15 -12.49 2.43
C LEU A 83 -3.29 -12.76 3.41
N TRP A 84 -4.07 -11.74 3.75
CA TRP A 84 -4.97 -11.78 4.91
C TRP A 84 -6.40 -12.09 4.51
N GLU A 85 -6.90 -11.46 3.45
CA GLU A 85 -8.26 -11.62 2.99
C GLU A 85 -8.46 -12.97 2.30
N GLU A 86 -9.54 -13.65 2.65
CA GLU A 86 -10.01 -14.81 1.92
C GLU A 86 -10.49 -14.40 0.51
N LYS A 87 -10.47 -15.35 -0.41
CA LYS A 87 -10.90 -15.10 -1.79
C LYS A 87 -12.33 -14.54 -1.86
N GLU A 88 -13.19 -15.01 -0.98
CA GLU A 88 -14.60 -14.62 -0.89
C GLU A 88 -14.76 -13.13 -0.52
N VAL A 89 -13.81 -12.56 0.18
CA VAL A 89 -13.77 -11.13 0.53
C VAL A 89 -13.42 -10.29 -0.69
N MET A 90 -12.42 -10.71 -1.46
CA MET A 90 -11.93 -9.99 -2.65
C MET A 90 -12.80 -10.20 -3.90
N GLU A 91 -13.48 -11.34 -3.99
CA GLU A 91 -14.23 -11.74 -5.19
C GLU A 91 -15.30 -10.74 -5.64
N PRO A 92 -16.10 -10.09 -4.76
CA PRO A 92 -17.09 -9.09 -5.18
C PRO A 92 -16.46 -7.89 -5.89
N LEU A 93 -15.29 -7.42 -5.44
CA LEU A 93 -14.54 -6.32 -6.07
C LEU A 93 -13.93 -6.75 -7.40
N ILE A 94 -13.36 -7.95 -7.44
CA ILE A 94 -12.81 -8.55 -8.67
C ILE A 94 -13.90 -8.70 -9.72
N LYS A 95 -15.08 -9.22 -9.35
CA LYS A 95 -16.24 -9.33 -10.26
C LYS A 95 -16.70 -7.97 -10.77
N ALA A 96 -16.78 -6.96 -9.90
CA ALA A 96 -17.16 -5.61 -10.29
C ALA A 96 -16.16 -5.01 -11.31
N TYR A 97 -14.85 -5.21 -11.09
CA TYR A 97 -13.83 -4.78 -12.05
C TYR A 97 -13.95 -5.51 -13.38
N GLN A 98 -14.11 -6.83 -13.37
CA GLN A 98 -14.24 -7.65 -14.59
C GLN A 98 -15.52 -7.34 -15.38
N GLN A 99 -16.60 -6.95 -14.71
CA GLN A 99 -17.81 -6.44 -15.39
C GLN A 99 -17.54 -5.13 -16.12
N LYS A 100 -16.77 -4.22 -15.51
CA LYS A 100 -16.35 -2.94 -16.13
C LYS A 100 -15.32 -3.14 -17.25
N TYR A 101 -14.45 -4.16 -17.12
CA TYR A 101 -13.35 -4.49 -18.02
C TYR A 101 -13.35 -5.98 -18.40
N PRO A 102 -14.27 -6.41 -19.31
CA PRO A 102 -14.50 -7.85 -19.59
C PRO A 102 -13.32 -8.60 -20.22
N ASN A 103 -12.35 -7.86 -20.75
CA ASN A 103 -11.11 -8.41 -21.29
C ASN A 103 -10.06 -8.73 -20.22
N VAL A 104 -10.27 -8.36 -18.96
CA VAL A 104 -9.35 -8.61 -17.84
C VAL A 104 -9.92 -9.70 -16.94
N LYS A 105 -9.09 -10.71 -16.66
CA LYS A 105 -9.35 -11.74 -15.67
C LYS A 105 -8.35 -11.60 -14.54
N ILE A 106 -8.81 -11.73 -13.29
CA ILE A 106 -7.97 -11.64 -12.09
C ILE A 106 -8.11 -12.95 -11.32
N ASN A 107 -6.99 -13.61 -11.11
CA ASN A 107 -6.88 -14.82 -10.31
C ASN A 107 -6.26 -14.45 -8.96
N TYR A 108 -7.09 -14.30 -7.94
CA TYR A 108 -6.66 -14.02 -6.57
C TYR A 108 -6.27 -15.32 -5.87
N GLN A 109 -5.12 -15.29 -5.21
CA GLN A 109 -4.57 -16.40 -4.45
C GLN A 109 -4.15 -15.89 -3.07
N LYS A 110 -4.77 -16.41 -2.02
CA LYS A 110 -4.31 -16.18 -0.65
C LYS A 110 -3.06 -17.01 -0.41
N MET A 111 -1.98 -16.34 0.01
CA MET A 111 -0.69 -16.96 0.27
C MET A 111 -0.48 -17.21 1.76
N ASP A 112 0.35 -18.20 2.09
CA ASP A 112 0.79 -18.43 3.46
C ASP A 112 1.83 -17.37 3.87
N PRO A 113 1.64 -16.61 4.95
CA PRO A 113 2.55 -15.55 5.36
C PRO A 113 3.93 -16.05 5.79
N LEU A 114 4.06 -17.27 6.33
CA LEU A 114 5.31 -17.77 6.93
C LEU A 114 6.51 -17.86 5.97
N SER A 115 6.29 -18.01 4.67
CA SER A 115 7.35 -18.08 3.65
C SER A 115 7.07 -17.17 2.47
N TYR A 116 6.19 -16.21 2.68
CA TYR A 116 5.66 -15.39 1.60
C TYR A 116 6.71 -14.52 0.95
N ARG A 117 7.50 -13.77 1.73
CA ARG A 117 8.50 -12.84 1.19
C ARG A 117 9.57 -13.55 0.36
N GLU A 118 10.14 -14.64 0.88
CA GLU A 118 11.16 -15.43 0.16
C GLU A 118 10.58 -16.00 -1.13
N LYS A 119 9.36 -16.50 -1.07
CA LYS A 119 8.65 -17.04 -2.23
C LYS A 119 8.36 -15.94 -3.24
N LEU A 120 7.93 -14.76 -2.80
CA LEU A 120 7.71 -13.59 -3.66
C LEU A 120 8.99 -13.19 -4.38
N VAL A 121 10.10 -13.02 -3.67
CA VAL A 121 11.39 -12.61 -4.24
C VAL A 121 11.93 -13.66 -5.20
N SER A 122 11.95 -14.93 -4.79
CA SER A 122 12.47 -16.03 -5.61
C SER A 122 11.65 -16.25 -6.88
N ARG A 123 10.31 -16.20 -6.79
CA ARG A 123 9.44 -16.39 -7.95
C ARG A 123 9.50 -15.18 -8.90
N SER A 124 9.56 -13.97 -8.38
CA SER A 124 9.68 -12.76 -9.21
C SER A 124 10.95 -12.77 -10.06
N LYS A 125 12.08 -13.22 -9.51
CA LYS A 125 13.39 -13.24 -10.18
C LYS A 125 13.65 -14.50 -11.00
N ALA A 126 12.82 -15.56 -10.87
CA ALA A 126 13.04 -16.81 -11.60
C ALA A 126 13.02 -16.60 -13.10
N GLU A 127 14.08 -17.00 -13.81
CA GLU A 127 14.08 -17.08 -15.26
C GLU A 127 13.26 -18.29 -15.70
N GLY A 128 12.44 -18.12 -16.74
CA GLY A 128 11.62 -19.22 -17.30
C GLY A 128 12.51 -20.31 -17.90
N GLY A 129 12.88 -21.30 -17.09
CA GLY A 129 13.56 -22.52 -17.56
C GLY A 129 12.54 -23.54 -18.08
N ASN A 130 13.01 -24.51 -18.88
CA ASN A 130 12.23 -25.54 -19.58
C ASN A 130 11.45 -26.55 -18.70
N GLN A 131 11.29 -26.32 -17.40
CA GLN A 131 10.51 -27.17 -16.50
C GLN A 131 9.36 -26.36 -15.88
N GLY A 132 8.20 -26.36 -16.56
CA GLY A 132 6.94 -25.80 -16.08
C GLY A 132 7.02 -24.30 -15.82
N ALA A 133 6.17 -23.51 -16.44
CA ALA A 133 6.12 -22.07 -16.21
C ALA A 133 5.92 -21.80 -14.72
N VAL A 134 6.94 -21.24 -14.07
CA VAL A 134 6.85 -20.79 -12.67
C VAL A 134 5.82 -19.70 -12.60
N GLU A 135 4.74 -19.92 -11.85
CA GLU A 135 3.70 -18.91 -11.67
C GLU A 135 4.28 -17.72 -10.92
N LYS A 136 4.22 -16.54 -11.56
CA LYS A 136 4.70 -15.26 -11.03
C LYS A 136 3.51 -14.35 -10.77
N PRO A 137 3.47 -13.64 -9.64
CA PRO A 137 2.41 -12.66 -9.43
C PRO A 137 2.59 -11.44 -10.34
N ASP A 138 1.48 -10.92 -10.85
CA ASP A 138 1.39 -9.58 -11.44
C ASP A 138 1.18 -8.52 -10.37
N ILE A 139 0.39 -8.86 -9.37
CA ILE A 139 0.05 -8.04 -8.20
C ILE A 139 0.38 -8.83 -6.95
N PHE A 140 0.93 -8.15 -5.95
CA PHE A 140 1.25 -8.76 -4.67
C PHE A 140 1.15 -7.75 -3.52
N ARG A 141 0.85 -8.27 -2.33
CA ARG A 141 0.82 -7.50 -1.09
C ARG A 141 2.21 -7.52 -0.45
N PHE A 142 2.64 -6.40 0.13
CA PHE A 142 3.88 -6.31 0.90
C PHE A 142 3.71 -5.36 2.09
N HIS A 143 4.51 -5.53 3.14
CA HIS A 143 4.50 -4.62 4.29
C HIS A 143 5.20 -3.30 3.95
N ASN A 144 4.72 -2.17 4.48
CA ASN A 144 5.29 -0.84 4.18
C ASN A 144 6.81 -0.75 4.43
N THR A 145 7.33 -1.47 5.42
CA THR A 145 8.77 -1.49 5.74
C THR A 145 9.61 -2.37 4.82
N TRP A 146 9.00 -3.21 3.95
CA TRP A 146 9.75 -4.11 3.07
C TRP A 146 10.34 -3.44 1.83
N LEU A 147 9.92 -2.22 1.50
CA LEU A 147 10.30 -1.60 0.23
C LEU A 147 11.83 -1.56 -0.01
N PRO A 148 12.71 -1.32 0.97
CA PRO A 148 14.16 -1.42 0.78
C PRO A 148 14.63 -2.79 0.31
N GLU A 149 13.97 -3.86 0.73
CA GLU A 149 14.32 -5.25 0.43
C GLU A 149 13.81 -5.74 -0.93
N ILE A 150 12.67 -5.20 -1.39
CA ILE A 150 11.94 -5.69 -2.56
C ILE A 150 11.86 -4.69 -3.71
N LYS A 151 12.47 -3.53 -3.60
CA LYS A 151 12.38 -2.44 -4.59
C LYS A 151 12.75 -2.89 -6.01
N ASP A 152 13.64 -3.84 -6.15
CA ASP A 152 14.07 -4.36 -7.44
C ASP A 152 13.02 -5.25 -8.13
N ILE A 153 12.02 -5.71 -7.41
CA ILE A 153 10.92 -6.51 -7.95
C ILE A 153 9.59 -5.75 -8.07
N VAL A 154 9.48 -4.56 -7.46
CA VAL A 154 8.28 -3.71 -7.56
C VAL A 154 8.39 -2.75 -8.74
N SER A 155 7.32 -2.62 -9.51
CA SER A 155 7.19 -1.62 -10.58
C SER A 155 6.82 -0.26 -9.98
N PRO A 156 7.37 0.86 -10.46
CA PRO A 156 6.88 2.18 -10.08
C PRO A 156 5.45 2.40 -10.57
N LEU A 157 4.65 3.11 -9.79
CA LEU A 157 3.30 3.55 -10.16
C LEU A 157 3.40 4.57 -11.30
N PRO A 158 2.81 4.29 -12.49
CA PRO A 158 2.85 5.23 -13.60
C PRO A 158 2.04 6.50 -13.30
N PRO A 159 2.60 7.71 -13.52
CA PRO A 159 1.86 8.97 -13.33
C PRO A 159 0.58 9.09 -14.16
N THR A 160 0.47 8.34 -15.26
CA THR A 160 -0.74 8.24 -16.09
C THR A 160 -1.87 7.46 -15.43
N ILE A 161 -1.58 6.64 -14.43
CA ILE A 161 -2.56 5.92 -13.60
C ILE A 161 -2.97 6.79 -12.41
N MET A 162 -1.98 7.29 -11.65
CA MET A 162 -2.17 8.21 -10.54
C MET A 162 -0.97 9.16 -10.47
N SER A 163 -1.21 10.45 -10.54
CA SER A 163 -0.15 11.44 -10.39
C SER A 163 0.34 11.51 -8.94
N GLY A 164 1.57 12.00 -8.72
CA GLY A 164 2.09 12.20 -7.37
C GLY A 164 1.23 13.17 -6.55
N GLU A 165 0.67 14.19 -7.18
CA GLU A 165 -0.24 15.14 -6.52
C GLU A 165 -1.56 14.48 -6.12
N GLU A 166 -2.13 13.61 -6.98
CA GLU A 166 -3.32 12.82 -6.66
C GLU A 166 -3.05 11.88 -5.49
N PHE A 167 -1.88 11.20 -5.49
CA PHE A 167 -1.46 10.32 -4.39
C PHE A 167 -1.38 11.08 -3.06
N ASP A 168 -0.67 12.22 -3.06
CA ASP A 168 -0.45 13.05 -1.87
C ASP A 168 -1.73 13.65 -1.27
N LYS A 169 -2.74 13.88 -2.11
CA LYS A 169 -4.07 14.38 -1.68
C LYS A 169 -4.99 13.25 -1.20
N THR A 170 -4.77 12.05 -1.70
CA THR A 170 -5.67 10.91 -1.45
C THR A 170 -5.32 10.19 -0.15
N PHE A 171 -4.03 9.94 0.09
CA PHE A 171 -3.57 9.09 1.17
C PHE A 171 -2.92 9.88 2.32
N TYR A 172 -2.88 9.27 3.51
CA TYR A 172 -2.21 9.87 4.66
C TYR A 172 -0.71 10.12 4.42
N PRO A 173 -0.10 11.10 5.12
CA PRO A 173 1.29 11.50 4.90
C PRO A 173 2.31 10.37 5.04
N VAL A 174 2.05 9.38 5.90
CA VAL A 174 2.94 8.23 6.09
C VAL A 174 3.11 7.42 4.81
N HIS A 175 2.04 7.21 4.03
CA HIS A 175 2.12 6.48 2.77
C HIS A 175 3.04 7.16 1.75
N LYS A 176 3.01 8.50 1.69
CA LYS A 176 3.95 9.26 0.88
C LYS A 176 5.39 9.04 1.33
N LYS A 177 5.63 9.10 2.64
CA LYS A 177 6.97 8.95 3.21
C LYS A 177 7.54 7.56 2.94
N ASP A 178 6.73 6.52 3.09
CA ASP A 178 7.17 5.14 2.99
C ASP A 178 7.29 4.64 1.54
N LEU A 179 6.38 5.06 0.67
CA LEU A 179 6.24 4.48 -0.67
C LEU A 179 6.89 5.31 -1.78
N LYS A 180 7.41 6.51 -1.46
CA LYS A 180 8.08 7.36 -2.44
C LYS A 180 9.58 7.16 -2.42
N VAL A 181 10.14 6.75 -3.58
CA VAL A 181 11.58 6.69 -3.78
C VAL A 181 11.96 7.53 -5.01
N GLY A 182 12.73 8.57 -4.80
CA GLY A 182 12.97 9.59 -5.82
C GLY A 182 11.67 10.28 -6.23
N ASN A 183 11.34 10.22 -7.51
CA ASN A 183 10.13 10.84 -8.07
C ASN A 183 8.95 9.88 -8.24
N TYR A 184 9.07 8.61 -7.81
CA TYR A 184 8.10 7.57 -8.08
C TYR A 184 7.54 6.98 -6.79
N TYR A 185 6.27 6.56 -6.84
CA TYR A 185 5.61 5.75 -5.81
C TYR A 185 5.68 4.27 -6.16
N TYR A 186 5.78 3.41 -5.15
CA TYR A 186 5.96 1.95 -5.29
C TYR A 186 4.90 1.19 -4.50
N GLY A 187 3.64 1.42 -4.83
CA GLY A 187 2.50 0.76 -4.20
C GLY A 187 1.29 1.66 -4.07
N LEU A 188 0.13 1.04 -3.83
CA LEU A 188 -1.12 1.70 -3.47
C LEU A 188 -1.62 1.07 -2.16
N PRO A 189 -1.76 1.87 -1.08
CA PRO A 189 -2.23 1.36 0.20
C PRO A 189 -3.74 1.21 0.18
N LEU A 190 -4.25 0.08 0.70
CA LEU A 190 -5.69 -0.11 0.93
C LEU A 190 -6.08 0.23 2.36
N GLU A 191 -5.10 0.24 3.28
CA GLU A 191 -5.32 0.43 4.70
C GLU A 191 -4.33 1.42 5.31
N ILE A 192 -4.64 1.85 6.53
CA ILE A 192 -3.75 2.53 7.46
C ILE A 192 -3.85 1.83 8.81
N ASP A 193 -2.74 1.43 9.40
CA ASP A 193 -2.72 0.88 10.75
C ASP A 193 -1.47 1.30 11.52
N GLY A 194 -1.52 1.08 12.84
CA GLY A 194 -0.46 1.44 13.75
C GLY A 194 -0.83 1.12 15.19
N LEU A 195 0.04 1.49 16.13
CA LEU A 195 -0.14 1.21 17.54
C LEU A 195 -1.32 1.98 18.14
N VAL A 196 -2.07 1.31 19.00
CA VAL A 196 -3.10 1.88 19.87
C VAL A 196 -2.94 1.35 21.30
N LEU A 197 -3.43 2.10 22.28
CA LEU A 197 -3.54 1.61 23.65
C LEU A 197 -4.90 0.93 23.83
N VAL A 198 -4.87 -0.35 24.22
CA VAL A 198 -6.06 -1.13 24.58
C VAL A 198 -6.09 -1.36 26.08
N TYR A 199 -7.22 -1.07 26.73
CA TYR A 199 -7.36 -1.30 28.15
C TYR A 199 -8.64 -2.06 28.52
N ASN A 200 -8.58 -2.88 29.57
CA ASN A 200 -9.70 -3.59 30.14
C ASN A 200 -10.51 -2.66 31.05
N GLN A 201 -11.70 -2.27 30.61
CA GLN A 201 -12.57 -1.34 31.32
C GLN A 201 -13.06 -1.94 32.66
N GLY A 202 -13.24 -3.25 32.72
CA GLY A 202 -13.62 -3.95 33.96
C GLY A 202 -12.56 -3.83 35.06
N LEU A 203 -11.29 -3.99 34.70
CA LEU A 203 -10.16 -3.81 35.63
C LEU A 203 -10.01 -2.34 36.06
N PHE A 204 -10.19 -1.40 35.13
CA PHE A 204 -10.18 0.04 35.45
C PHE A 204 -11.31 0.40 36.44
N LYS A 205 -12.53 -0.06 36.22
CA LYS A 205 -13.68 0.14 37.14
C LYS A 205 -13.39 -0.44 38.52
N LYS A 206 -12.83 -1.66 38.59
CA LYS A 206 -12.45 -2.29 39.88
C LYS A 206 -11.38 -1.50 40.64
N ALA A 207 -10.47 -0.82 39.94
CA ALA A 207 -9.44 0.04 40.52
C ALA A 207 -9.93 1.48 40.79
N GLY A 208 -11.19 1.81 40.50
CA GLY A 208 -11.75 3.16 40.67
C GLY A 208 -11.24 4.18 39.68
N ILE A 209 -10.77 3.72 38.48
CA ILE A 209 -10.26 4.57 37.43
C ILE A 209 -11.33 4.77 36.38
N SER A 210 -11.75 6.02 36.15
CA SER A 210 -12.83 6.37 35.20
C SER A 210 -12.31 6.97 33.89
N THR A 211 -11.07 7.43 33.84
CA THR A 211 -10.49 8.13 32.69
C THR A 211 -9.37 7.31 32.08
N ALA A 212 -9.37 7.17 30.77
CA ALA A 212 -8.26 6.56 30.04
C ALA A 212 -6.99 7.43 30.15
N PRO A 213 -5.80 6.83 30.28
CA PRO A 213 -4.55 7.60 30.27
C PRO A 213 -4.29 8.18 28.87
N SER A 214 -3.74 9.39 28.84
CA SER A 214 -3.37 10.07 27.59
C SER A 214 -1.87 10.39 27.52
N THR A 215 -1.18 10.29 28.64
CA THR A 215 0.25 10.57 28.76
C THR A 215 0.98 9.41 29.47
N TRP A 216 2.30 9.32 29.29
CA TRP A 216 3.13 8.36 30.04
C TRP A 216 3.13 8.64 31.54
N ASP A 217 2.92 9.89 31.95
CA ASP A 217 2.74 10.24 33.35
C ASP A 217 1.44 9.67 33.92
N ASP A 218 0.34 9.74 33.16
CA ASP A 218 -0.93 9.09 33.56
C ASP A 218 -0.73 7.58 33.72
N ILE A 219 -0.06 6.91 32.77
CA ILE A 219 0.26 5.47 32.86
C ILE A 219 1.04 5.19 34.15
N THR A 220 2.07 5.98 34.44
CA THR A 220 2.90 5.80 35.61
C THR A 220 2.09 5.92 36.91
N GLN A 221 1.11 6.80 36.97
CA GLN A 221 0.24 7.01 38.13
C GLN A 221 -0.82 5.92 38.34
N ILE A 222 -1.32 5.33 37.24
CA ILE A 222 -2.42 4.35 37.33
C ILE A 222 -1.95 2.91 37.39
N VAL A 223 -0.79 2.57 36.84
CA VAL A 223 -0.26 1.20 36.81
C VAL A 223 -0.17 0.57 38.21
N PRO A 224 0.32 1.29 39.28
CA PRO A 224 0.31 0.74 40.61
C PRO A 224 -1.08 0.38 41.14
N LYS A 225 -2.12 1.14 40.79
CA LYS A 225 -3.50 0.91 41.24
C LYS A 225 -4.15 -0.28 40.54
N LEU A 226 -3.71 -0.58 39.32
CA LEU A 226 -4.19 -1.70 38.47
C LEU A 226 -3.41 -2.99 38.76
N THR A 227 -2.26 -2.90 39.42
CA THR A 227 -1.41 -4.06 39.69
C THR A 227 -1.79 -4.71 41.01
N VAL A 228 -2.08 -6.01 40.94
CA VAL A 228 -2.41 -6.82 42.12
C VAL A 228 -1.39 -7.92 42.23
N LYS A 229 -0.78 -8.03 43.46
CA LYS A 229 0.15 -9.10 43.83
C LYS A 229 -0.45 -9.94 44.96
N ASP A 230 -0.11 -11.22 44.99
CA ASP A 230 -0.45 -12.08 46.13
C ASP A 230 0.47 -11.82 47.32
N ARG A 231 0.26 -12.59 48.42
CA ARG A 231 1.05 -12.45 49.65
C ARG A 231 2.53 -12.82 49.48
N SER A 232 2.88 -13.55 48.43
CA SER A 232 4.26 -13.90 48.11
C SER A 232 4.94 -12.87 47.16
N GLY A 233 4.19 -11.86 46.72
CA GLY A 233 4.66 -10.85 45.77
C GLY A 233 4.48 -11.23 44.28
N LYS A 234 3.88 -12.38 43.99
CA LYS A 234 3.62 -12.82 42.63
C LYS A 234 2.47 -12.03 42.01
N LEU A 235 2.62 -11.62 40.77
CA LEU A 235 1.59 -10.91 39.98
C LEU A 235 0.36 -11.77 39.76
N ILE A 236 -0.81 -11.27 40.20
CA ILE A 236 -2.13 -11.79 39.85
C ILE A 236 -2.66 -11.02 38.65
N THR A 237 -2.56 -9.67 38.67
CA THR A 237 -2.93 -8.78 37.60
C THR A 237 -1.85 -7.72 37.47
N SER A 238 -1.43 -7.46 36.23
CA SER A 238 -0.50 -6.38 35.90
C SER A 238 -1.25 -5.13 35.43
N GLY A 239 -0.72 -3.95 35.72
CA GLY A 239 -1.28 -2.69 35.19
C GLY A 239 -1.02 -2.48 33.72
N ILE A 240 0.16 -2.88 33.22
CA ILE A 240 0.55 -2.77 31.81
C ILE A 240 1.56 -3.85 31.44
N ALA A 241 1.47 -4.42 30.27
CA ALA A 241 2.48 -5.33 29.73
C ALA A 241 3.57 -4.51 29.03
N MET A 242 4.67 -4.26 29.71
CA MET A 242 5.76 -3.44 29.21
C MET A 242 7.06 -3.69 29.97
N GLY A 243 8.19 -3.62 29.28
CA GLY A 243 9.51 -3.62 29.90
C GLY A 243 10.33 -4.91 29.69
N THR A 244 9.77 -5.98 29.14
CA THR A 244 10.49 -7.20 28.75
C THR A 244 10.38 -7.41 27.24
N ALA A 245 11.33 -8.14 26.64
CA ALA A 245 11.27 -8.49 25.21
C ALA A 245 10.69 -9.88 24.98
N SER A 246 10.82 -10.80 25.95
CA SER A 246 10.47 -12.21 25.79
C SER A 246 8.96 -12.49 25.73
N ASN A 247 8.13 -11.66 26.38
CA ASN A 247 6.69 -11.88 26.53
C ASN A 247 5.81 -10.64 26.33
N VAL A 248 6.34 -9.56 25.76
CA VAL A 248 5.58 -8.43 25.25
C VAL A 248 5.55 -8.52 23.72
N ASP A 249 4.39 -8.79 23.12
CA ASP A 249 4.25 -9.12 21.70
C ASP A 249 4.84 -8.09 20.75
N HIS A 250 4.61 -6.82 20.99
CA HIS A 250 5.05 -5.71 20.15
C HIS A 250 6.11 -4.85 20.84
N PHE A 251 7.06 -5.50 21.56
CA PHE A 251 8.06 -4.77 22.35
C PHE A 251 8.91 -3.81 21.51
N SER A 252 9.27 -4.23 20.29
CA SER A 252 10.08 -3.42 19.39
C SER A 252 9.33 -2.21 18.88
N ASP A 253 8.06 -2.39 18.51
CA ASP A 253 7.16 -1.33 18.05
C ASP A 253 6.95 -0.29 19.17
N ILE A 254 6.73 -0.75 20.43
CA ILE A 254 6.57 0.10 21.61
C ILE A 254 7.88 0.85 21.91
N PHE A 255 9.03 0.19 21.84
CA PHE A 255 10.32 0.85 21.99
C PHE A 255 10.52 1.91 20.88
N GLY A 256 10.17 1.58 19.62
CA GLY A 256 10.19 2.51 18.51
C GLY A 256 9.31 3.75 18.72
N LEU A 257 8.11 3.55 19.27
CA LEU A 257 7.21 4.64 19.66
C LEU A 257 7.89 5.57 20.68
N LEU A 258 8.44 5.01 21.76
CA LEU A 258 9.12 5.77 22.81
C LEU A 258 10.36 6.48 22.27
N LEU A 259 11.13 5.83 21.40
CA LEU A 259 12.29 6.40 20.75
C LEU A 259 11.93 7.66 19.96
N LEU A 260 10.88 7.57 19.10
CA LEU A 260 10.41 8.69 18.30
C LEU A 260 9.85 9.82 19.18
N GLN A 261 9.05 9.50 20.18
CA GLN A 261 8.45 10.49 21.10
C GLN A 261 9.52 11.20 21.94
N ASN A 262 10.64 10.54 22.22
CA ASN A 262 11.78 11.13 22.92
C ASN A 262 12.78 11.84 21.99
N GLY A 263 12.45 11.98 20.69
CA GLY A 263 13.31 12.66 19.70
C GLY A 263 14.49 11.84 19.21
N GLY A 264 14.53 10.54 19.48
CA GLY A 264 15.57 9.63 19.07
C GLY A 264 15.38 9.06 17.66
N ALA A 265 16.37 8.32 17.17
CA ALA A 265 16.35 7.64 15.88
C ALA A 265 17.17 6.33 15.96
N LEU A 266 16.82 5.33 15.11
CA LEU A 266 17.48 4.02 15.12
C LEU A 266 18.99 4.09 14.78
N ASN A 267 19.40 5.01 13.93
CA ASN A 267 20.83 5.24 13.62
C ASN A 267 21.56 6.04 14.70
N LYS A 268 20.89 6.42 15.80
CA LYS A 268 21.41 7.21 16.93
C LYS A 268 21.15 6.58 18.30
N LEU A 269 21.08 5.25 18.37
CA LEU A 269 20.75 4.55 19.62
C LEU A 269 21.78 4.76 20.75
N ASN A 270 22.98 5.26 20.45
CA ASN A 270 24.01 5.60 21.44
C ASN A 270 23.82 6.99 22.08
N GLN A 271 22.74 7.72 21.76
CA GLN A 271 22.42 9.04 22.29
C GLN A 271 21.47 8.94 23.50
N GLU A 272 21.38 10.05 24.26
CA GLU A 272 20.59 10.11 25.51
C GLU A 272 19.09 9.90 25.27
N GLU A 273 18.58 10.32 24.11
CA GLU A 273 17.18 10.15 23.72
C GLU A 273 16.79 8.67 23.65
N ALA A 274 17.68 7.83 23.15
CA ALA A 274 17.42 6.40 23.11
C ALA A 274 17.53 5.75 24.50
N SER A 275 18.48 6.20 25.33
CA SER A 275 18.59 5.73 26.71
C SER A 275 17.34 6.10 27.53
N GLY A 276 16.83 7.32 27.36
CA GLY A 276 15.58 7.75 28.02
C GLY A 276 14.36 6.96 27.54
N ALA A 277 14.28 6.65 26.25
CA ALA A 277 13.22 5.80 25.70
C ALA A 277 13.26 4.38 26.33
N LEU A 278 14.46 3.79 26.45
CA LEU A 278 14.62 2.47 27.06
C LEU A 278 14.32 2.51 28.56
N GLU A 279 14.67 3.58 29.26
CA GLU A 279 14.32 3.78 30.67
C GLU A 279 12.81 3.80 30.88
N ILE A 280 12.06 4.57 30.07
CA ILE A 280 10.59 4.58 30.12
C ILE A 280 10.04 3.18 29.84
N TYR A 281 10.60 2.46 28.89
CA TYR A 281 10.17 1.11 28.56
C TYR A 281 10.40 0.15 29.72
N ARG A 282 11.62 0.14 30.29
CA ARG A 282 12.07 -0.80 31.32
C ARG A 282 11.45 -0.57 32.69
N LYS A 283 11.16 0.67 33.06
CA LYS A 283 10.70 1.06 34.42
C LYS A 283 9.50 0.24 34.92
N PHE A 284 8.66 -0.33 34.05
CA PHE A 284 7.49 -1.12 34.44
C PHE A 284 7.84 -2.56 34.83
N SER A 285 9.02 -3.06 34.45
CA SER A 285 9.47 -4.41 34.77
C SER A 285 10.62 -4.45 35.80
N GLU A 286 11.21 -3.30 36.11
CA GLU A 286 12.35 -3.22 37.01
C GLU A 286 11.98 -3.28 38.49
N PRO A 287 12.84 -3.89 39.34
CA PRO A 287 12.72 -3.81 40.78
C PRO A 287 12.83 -2.34 41.26
N PRO A 288 12.19 -1.98 42.39
CA PRO A 288 11.36 -2.84 43.25
C PRO A 288 9.91 -2.99 42.74
N GLN A 289 9.51 -2.23 41.74
CA GLN A 289 8.11 -2.16 41.29
C GLN A 289 7.65 -3.46 40.66
N GLY A 290 8.31 -3.92 39.59
CA GLY A 290 8.00 -5.16 38.88
C GLY A 290 6.50 -5.30 38.59
N TYR A 291 5.95 -4.33 37.80
CA TYR A 291 4.54 -4.35 37.42
C TYR A 291 4.27 -5.34 36.27
N TRP A 292 5.32 -5.73 35.55
CA TRP A 292 5.34 -6.79 34.55
C TRP A 292 6.60 -7.63 34.69
N THR A 293 6.53 -8.94 34.49
CA THR A 293 7.69 -9.84 34.64
C THR A 293 7.65 -10.92 33.56
N GLU A 294 8.78 -11.56 33.29
CA GLU A 294 8.89 -12.69 32.36
C GLU A 294 8.13 -13.95 32.83
N GLU A 295 7.68 -14.00 34.08
CA GLU A 295 6.81 -15.07 34.59
C GLU A 295 5.37 -14.96 34.10
N MET A 296 4.96 -13.78 33.59
CA MET A 296 3.64 -13.59 32.98
C MET A 296 3.58 -14.30 31.65
N VAL A 297 2.41 -14.81 31.30
CA VAL A 297 2.16 -15.27 29.93
C VAL A 297 2.29 -14.10 28.97
N ASN A 298 2.45 -14.41 27.69
CA ASN A 298 2.51 -13.41 26.61
C ASN A 298 1.45 -12.30 26.75
N SER A 299 1.81 -11.06 26.45
CA SER A 299 1.00 -9.85 26.74
C SER A 299 -0.42 -9.90 26.18
N THR A 300 -0.60 -10.30 24.92
CA THR A 300 -1.93 -10.43 24.32
C THR A 300 -2.73 -11.55 24.96
N THR A 301 -2.11 -12.68 25.27
CA THR A 301 -2.74 -13.77 26.02
C THR A 301 -3.13 -13.34 27.43
N ALA A 302 -2.26 -12.60 28.14
CA ALA A 302 -2.57 -12.06 29.46
C ALA A 302 -3.76 -11.10 29.42
N PHE A 303 -3.87 -10.29 28.37
CA PHE A 303 -5.00 -9.37 28.18
C PHE A 303 -6.30 -10.12 27.92
N ILE A 304 -6.29 -11.11 27.03
CA ILE A 304 -7.43 -12.00 26.75
C ILE A 304 -7.92 -12.69 28.03
N GLN A 305 -6.99 -13.09 28.92
CA GLN A 305 -7.27 -13.73 30.20
C GLN A 305 -7.58 -12.72 31.33
N GLU A 306 -7.67 -11.43 31.05
CA GLU A 306 -7.91 -10.35 32.01
C GLU A 306 -6.86 -10.29 33.15
N LYS A 307 -5.61 -10.73 32.87
CA LYS A 307 -4.46 -10.70 33.79
C LYS A 307 -3.59 -9.46 33.61
N VAL A 308 -3.85 -8.63 32.62
CA VAL A 308 -3.21 -7.33 32.44
C VAL A 308 -4.27 -6.29 32.05
N ALA A 309 -4.15 -5.10 32.62
CA ALA A 309 -5.13 -4.05 32.43
C ALA A 309 -4.92 -3.25 31.14
N MET A 310 -3.68 -3.10 30.66
CA MET A 310 -3.34 -2.34 29.46
C MET A 310 -2.30 -3.09 28.61
N ILE A 311 -2.48 -3.00 27.30
CA ILE A 311 -1.49 -3.40 26.28
C ILE A 311 -1.41 -2.32 25.20
N ILE A 312 -0.26 -2.22 24.53
CA ILE A 312 -0.09 -1.39 23.33
C ILE A 312 0.15 -2.35 22.16
N VAL A 313 -0.71 -2.29 21.17
CA VAL A 313 -0.73 -3.23 20.04
C VAL A 313 -1.19 -2.51 18.76
N PRO A 314 -0.88 -3.03 17.55
CA PRO A 314 -1.53 -2.57 16.33
C PRO A 314 -3.03 -2.82 16.37
N SER A 315 -3.83 -1.99 15.67
CA SER A 315 -5.29 -2.10 15.77
C SER A 315 -5.85 -3.43 15.25
N TRP A 316 -5.17 -4.09 14.30
CA TRP A 316 -5.56 -5.42 13.81
C TRP A 316 -5.56 -6.52 14.90
N GLU A 317 -4.73 -6.38 15.97
CA GLU A 317 -4.68 -7.36 17.08
C GLU A 317 -6.02 -7.43 17.84
N ILE A 318 -6.82 -6.37 17.79
CA ILE A 318 -8.17 -6.33 18.36
C ILE A 318 -9.07 -7.43 17.79
N ILE A 319 -8.88 -7.76 16.51
CA ILE A 319 -9.63 -8.83 15.82
C ILE A 319 -9.33 -10.16 16.51
N SER A 320 -8.04 -10.46 16.75
CA SER A 320 -7.61 -11.69 17.43
C SER A 320 -8.08 -11.74 18.88
N ILE A 321 -8.00 -10.63 19.61
CA ILE A 321 -8.48 -10.51 20.99
C ILE A 321 -9.98 -10.79 21.08
N LYS A 322 -10.78 -10.17 20.20
CA LYS A 322 -12.22 -10.35 20.16
C LYS A 322 -12.65 -11.74 19.69
N ALA A 323 -11.87 -12.36 18.80
CA ALA A 323 -12.12 -13.75 18.39
C ALA A 323 -11.88 -14.73 19.56
N ALA A 324 -10.83 -14.49 20.39
CA ALA A 324 -10.49 -15.34 21.54
C ALA A 324 -11.37 -15.07 22.77
N ASN A 325 -11.80 -13.83 23.01
CA ASN A 325 -12.66 -13.43 24.13
C ASN A 325 -13.70 -12.40 23.64
N PRO A 326 -14.83 -12.85 23.07
CA PRO A 326 -15.87 -11.95 22.56
C PRO A 326 -16.45 -10.99 23.60
N ASP A 327 -16.51 -11.42 24.87
CA ASP A 327 -17.16 -10.70 25.98
C ASP A 327 -16.23 -9.72 26.71
N ILE A 328 -14.94 -9.66 26.36
CA ILE A 328 -13.98 -8.77 27.03
C ILE A 328 -14.45 -7.30 26.95
N ASP A 329 -14.61 -6.66 28.13
CA ASP A 329 -14.98 -5.23 28.24
C ASP A 329 -13.72 -4.37 28.02
N MET A 330 -13.38 -4.13 26.78
CA MET A 330 -12.18 -3.35 26.40
C MET A 330 -12.53 -2.03 25.72
N LYS A 331 -11.60 -1.08 25.82
CA LYS A 331 -11.61 0.21 25.13
C LYS A 331 -10.30 0.41 24.40
N VAL A 332 -10.39 1.13 23.28
CA VAL A 332 -9.26 1.48 22.41
C VAL A 332 -9.12 3.00 22.39
N VAL A 333 -7.92 3.47 22.69
CA VAL A 333 -7.59 4.90 22.70
C VAL A 333 -6.23 5.13 22.03
N PRO A 334 -5.93 6.37 21.61
CA PRO A 334 -4.61 6.72 21.11
C PRO A 334 -3.50 6.31 22.07
N VAL A 335 -2.29 6.05 21.54
CA VAL A 335 -1.12 5.78 22.38
C VAL A 335 -0.82 6.97 23.29
N PRO A 336 -0.27 6.74 24.51
CA PRO A 336 0.15 7.81 25.39
C PRO A 336 1.25 8.65 24.74
N VAL A 337 1.27 9.94 25.04
CA VAL A 337 2.31 10.85 24.57
C VAL A 337 3.18 11.34 25.73
N VAL A 338 4.40 11.79 25.42
CA VAL A 338 5.21 12.53 26.37
C VAL A 338 4.59 13.92 26.51
N PRO A 339 4.31 14.42 27.73
CA PRO A 339 3.69 15.73 27.90
C PRO A 339 4.48 16.86 27.23
N GLY A 340 3.80 17.71 26.46
CA GLY A 340 4.42 18.84 25.77
C GLY A 340 5.12 18.51 24.45
N THR A 341 5.10 17.22 24.01
CA THR A 341 5.62 16.84 22.69
C THR A 341 4.49 16.72 21.65
N PRO A 342 4.81 16.81 20.35
CA PRO A 342 3.86 16.51 19.30
C PRO A 342 3.33 15.08 19.40
N LEU A 343 2.08 14.86 18.98
CA LEU A 343 1.55 13.51 18.81
C LEU A 343 2.36 12.78 17.72
N ILE A 344 2.98 11.67 18.09
CA ILE A 344 3.69 10.76 17.19
C ILE A 344 3.26 9.35 17.56
N SER A 345 2.90 8.56 16.54
CA SER A 345 2.62 7.13 16.68
C SER A 345 3.35 6.34 15.59
N VAL A 346 3.41 5.03 15.76
CA VAL A 346 4.11 4.12 14.85
C VAL A 346 3.12 3.44 13.94
N SER A 347 3.40 3.46 12.63
CA SER A 347 2.58 2.81 11.61
C SER A 347 3.08 1.41 11.28
N SER A 348 2.12 0.53 10.99
CA SER A 348 2.35 -0.83 10.53
C SER A 348 1.18 -1.21 9.61
N TYR A 349 1.38 -1.26 8.30
CA TYR A 349 0.30 -1.51 7.34
C TYR A 349 0.80 -2.23 6.08
N TRP A 350 -0.14 -2.81 5.33
CA TRP A 350 0.15 -3.53 4.10
C TRP A 350 -0.20 -2.71 2.86
N VAL A 351 0.50 -3.00 1.77
CA VAL A 351 0.48 -2.23 0.52
C VAL A 351 0.34 -3.18 -0.66
N GLU A 352 -0.41 -2.78 -1.66
CA GLU A 352 -0.51 -3.50 -2.92
C GLU A 352 0.51 -2.98 -3.93
N GLY A 353 1.33 -3.88 -4.46
CA GLY A 353 2.35 -3.58 -5.47
C GLY A 353 2.14 -4.33 -6.76
N VAL A 354 2.72 -3.81 -7.84
CA VAL A 354 2.75 -4.47 -9.15
C VAL A 354 4.15 -4.97 -9.41
N SER A 355 4.24 -6.20 -9.89
CA SER A 355 5.52 -6.82 -10.24
C SER A 355 6.18 -6.10 -11.41
N ARG A 356 7.48 -5.77 -11.26
CA ARG A 356 8.31 -5.24 -12.35
C ARG A 356 8.40 -6.22 -13.53
N PHE A 357 8.23 -7.50 -13.28
CA PHE A 357 8.32 -8.58 -14.25
C PHE A 357 6.97 -8.96 -14.87
N SER A 358 5.88 -8.27 -14.50
CA SER A 358 4.58 -8.45 -15.13
C SER A 358 4.61 -7.91 -16.57
N ASN A 359 4.04 -8.67 -17.49
CA ASN A 359 3.79 -8.21 -18.86
C ASN A 359 2.55 -7.29 -18.96
N ASN A 360 1.78 -7.18 -17.88
CA ASN A 360 0.49 -6.48 -17.84
C ASN A 360 0.47 -5.38 -16.77
N GLN A 361 1.61 -4.73 -16.50
CA GLN A 361 1.78 -3.75 -15.42
C GLN A 361 0.70 -2.65 -15.43
N ILE A 362 0.39 -2.11 -16.60
CA ILE A 362 -0.63 -1.04 -16.73
C ILE A 362 -2.01 -1.52 -16.30
N GLU A 363 -2.43 -2.72 -16.71
CA GLU A 363 -3.73 -3.26 -16.32
C GLU A 363 -3.76 -3.64 -14.82
N ALA A 364 -2.64 -4.13 -14.27
CA ALA A 364 -2.48 -4.37 -12.85
C ALA A 364 -2.62 -3.08 -12.02
N TRP A 365 -1.95 -1.99 -12.42
CA TRP A 365 -2.08 -0.69 -11.77
C TRP A 365 -3.48 -0.09 -11.88
N LYS A 366 -4.19 -0.28 -13.02
CA LYS A 366 -5.58 0.14 -13.15
C LYS A 366 -6.49 -0.58 -12.17
N PHE A 367 -6.27 -1.88 -11.98
CA PHE A 367 -7.04 -2.64 -10.99
C PHE A 367 -6.75 -2.17 -9.56
N LEU A 368 -5.48 -1.96 -9.20
CA LEU A 368 -5.14 -1.43 -7.88
C LEU A 368 -5.73 -0.04 -7.65
N LYS A 369 -5.67 0.86 -8.65
CA LYS A 369 -6.33 2.16 -8.57
C LYS A 369 -7.85 2.00 -8.35
N PHE A 370 -8.50 1.07 -9.05
CA PHE A 370 -9.92 0.79 -8.84
C PHE A 370 -10.20 0.36 -7.40
N LEU A 371 -9.35 -0.47 -6.79
CA LEU A 371 -9.52 -0.86 -5.38
C LEU A 371 -9.45 0.35 -4.44
N THR A 372 -8.63 1.37 -4.76
CA THR A 372 -8.50 2.58 -3.94
C THR A 372 -9.58 3.64 -4.19
N GLU A 373 -10.54 3.43 -5.09
CA GLU A 373 -11.71 4.30 -5.24
C GLU A 373 -12.59 4.23 -3.98
N LYS A 374 -13.22 5.35 -3.58
CA LYS A 374 -14.00 5.45 -2.33
C LYS A 374 -15.04 4.33 -2.19
N GLU A 375 -15.82 4.12 -3.24
CA GLU A 375 -16.90 3.13 -3.26
C GLU A 375 -16.37 1.72 -3.05
N ASN A 376 -15.20 1.42 -3.62
CA ASN A 376 -14.60 0.09 -3.54
C ASN A 376 -13.94 -0.16 -2.19
N MET A 377 -13.26 0.82 -1.62
CA MET A 377 -12.72 0.73 -0.26
C MET A 377 -13.84 0.62 0.79
N THR A 378 -14.89 1.42 0.66
CA THR A 378 -16.06 1.32 1.55
C THR A 378 -16.71 -0.06 1.44
N LYS A 379 -16.85 -0.58 0.21
CA LYS A 379 -17.41 -1.92 -0.01
C LYS A 379 -16.53 -3.03 0.56
N LEU A 380 -15.21 -2.93 0.45
CA LEU A 380 -14.26 -3.88 1.06
C LEU A 380 -14.47 -3.91 2.58
N TYR A 381 -14.44 -2.74 3.22
CA TYR A 381 -14.69 -2.57 4.65
C TYR A 381 -16.02 -3.20 5.08
N GLU A 382 -17.11 -2.95 4.34
CA GLU A 382 -18.43 -3.51 4.62
C GLU A 382 -18.47 -5.04 4.53
N ILE A 383 -17.73 -5.63 3.57
CA ILE A 383 -17.64 -7.09 3.42
C ILE A 383 -16.89 -7.68 4.62
N GLU A 384 -15.75 -7.11 4.97
CA GLU A 384 -14.93 -7.55 6.09
C GLU A 384 -15.65 -7.41 7.44
N SER A 385 -16.35 -6.31 7.67
CA SER A 385 -17.11 -6.05 8.91
C SER A 385 -18.26 -7.02 9.15
N LYS A 386 -18.65 -7.84 8.15
CA LYS A 386 -19.64 -8.92 8.32
C LYS A 386 -19.05 -10.18 8.96
N ILE A 387 -17.74 -10.35 8.90
CA ILE A 387 -17.03 -11.56 9.33
C ILE A 387 -16.06 -11.33 10.48
N ARG A 388 -15.74 -10.07 10.78
CA ARG A 388 -14.84 -9.65 11.86
C ARG A 388 -15.31 -8.33 12.48
N PRO A 389 -14.80 -7.89 13.65
CA PRO A 389 -15.29 -6.71 14.36
C PRO A 389 -15.31 -5.41 13.55
N PHE A 390 -14.41 -5.27 12.58
CA PHE A 390 -14.29 -4.11 11.68
C PHE A 390 -13.53 -4.50 10.40
N GLY A 391 -13.68 -3.71 9.34
CA GLY A 391 -12.88 -3.83 8.11
C GLY A 391 -11.53 -3.12 8.22
N GLU A 392 -10.71 -3.19 7.15
CA GLU A 392 -9.43 -2.47 7.11
C GLU A 392 -9.65 -0.96 7.24
N PRO A 393 -8.96 -0.28 8.19
CA PRO A 393 -9.05 1.17 8.34
C PRO A 393 -8.58 1.87 7.05
N TYR A 394 -9.39 2.79 6.54
CA TYR A 394 -9.14 3.41 5.24
C TYR A 394 -7.82 4.15 5.17
N SER A 395 -7.01 3.89 4.14
CA SER A 395 -5.81 4.67 3.81
C SER A 395 -6.12 6.06 3.26
N ARG A 396 -7.36 6.33 2.86
CA ARG A 396 -7.82 7.61 2.29
C ARG A 396 -8.18 8.61 3.36
N VAL A 397 -7.62 9.82 3.28
CA VAL A 397 -7.91 10.91 4.22
C VAL A 397 -9.37 11.38 4.17
N ASP A 398 -10.01 11.29 3.01
CA ASP A 398 -11.38 11.75 2.80
C ASP A 398 -12.45 10.74 3.27
N LEU A 399 -12.06 9.54 3.69
CA LEU A 399 -12.91 8.54 4.34
C LEU A 399 -12.77 8.53 5.87
N ALA A 400 -11.83 9.30 6.44
CA ALA A 400 -11.65 9.40 7.89
C ALA A 400 -12.93 9.68 8.70
N PRO A 401 -13.86 10.54 8.23
CA PRO A 401 -15.10 10.82 8.98
C PRO A 401 -15.97 9.58 9.23
N LEU A 402 -15.88 8.55 8.37
CA LEU A 402 -16.68 7.32 8.52
C LEU A 402 -16.23 6.48 9.73
N LEU A 403 -14.96 6.60 10.14
CA LEU A 403 -14.37 5.83 11.25
C LEU A 403 -14.09 6.70 12.49
N ALA A 404 -14.34 8.00 12.43
CA ALA A 404 -14.01 8.94 13.51
C ALA A 404 -14.71 8.67 14.83
N GLN A 405 -15.84 7.95 14.81
CA GLN A 405 -16.62 7.55 15.99
C GLN A 405 -16.67 6.03 16.19
N ASP A 406 -15.93 5.26 15.39
CA ASP A 406 -15.83 3.82 15.56
C ASP A 406 -15.20 3.47 16.90
N SER A 407 -15.73 2.47 17.60
CA SER A 407 -15.29 2.11 18.95
C SER A 407 -13.88 1.51 19.00
N TYR A 408 -13.39 0.95 17.90
CA TYR A 408 -12.07 0.32 17.77
C TYR A 408 -11.09 1.16 16.95
N LEU A 409 -11.58 1.81 15.90
CA LEU A 409 -10.73 2.45 14.90
C LEU A 409 -10.59 3.97 15.07
N SER A 410 -11.45 4.62 15.87
CA SER A 410 -11.35 6.08 16.07
C SER A 410 -10.00 6.52 16.63
N ALA A 411 -9.30 5.64 17.39
CA ALA A 411 -7.97 5.92 17.92
C ALA A 411 -6.94 6.06 16.80
N ILE A 412 -6.84 5.06 15.91
CA ILE A 412 -5.87 5.10 14.80
C ILE A 412 -6.18 6.24 13.82
N ILE A 413 -7.45 6.54 13.58
CA ILE A 413 -7.85 7.66 12.71
C ILE A 413 -7.43 9.02 13.28
N LYS A 414 -7.48 9.20 14.61
CA LYS A 414 -6.96 10.41 15.28
C LYS A 414 -5.45 10.58 15.12
N GLU A 415 -4.72 9.48 15.06
CA GLU A 415 -3.25 9.45 14.94
C GLU A 415 -2.76 9.45 13.48
N ALA A 416 -3.63 9.12 12.51
CA ALA A 416 -3.26 8.80 11.14
C ALA A 416 -2.38 9.85 10.43
N ASN A 417 -2.56 11.14 10.73
CA ASN A 417 -1.72 12.21 10.19
C ASN A 417 -0.33 12.31 10.81
N ASN A 418 -0.11 11.66 11.96
CA ASN A 418 1.11 11.74 12.77
C ASN A 418 1.83 10.40 12.87
N LEU A 419 1.43 9.44 12.06
CA LEU A 419 2.07 8.13 11.97
C LEU A 419 3.46 8.25 11.34
N THR A 420 4.38 7.46 11.84
CA THR A 420 5.75 7.36 11.33
C THR A 420 6.19 5.91 11.30
N SER A 421 6.81 5.48 10.22
CA SER A 421 7.33 4.13 10.05
C SER A 421 8.77 4.02 10.51
N LEU A 422 9.09 2.88 11.08
CA LEU A 422 10.44 2.46 11.44
C LEU A 422 10.66 1.01 10.98
N PRO A 423 11.86 0.61 10.54
CA PRO A 423 12.14 -0.76 10.13
C PRO A 423 12.43 -1.67 11.35
N LEU A 424 11.53 -1.70 12.32
CA LEU A 424 11.58 -2.54 13.51
C LEU A 424 10.19 -3.04 13.92
N ILE A 425 9.29 -3.09 12.98
CA ILE A 425 7.92 -3.54 13.16
C ILE A 425 7.89 -5.05 13.31
N SER A 426 7.29 -5.51 14.38
CA SER A 426 7.12 -6.93 14.66
C SER A 426 6.03 -7.57 13.78
N ARG A 427 6.11 -8.89 13.60
CA ARG A 427 5.12 -9.70 12.87
C ARG A 427 4.90 -9.31 11.40
N THR A 428 5.91 -8.75 10.76
CA THR A 428 5.89 -8.46 9.33
C THR A 428 6.20 -9.70 8.47
N ALA A 429 6.73 -10.77 9.07
CA ALA A 429 7.14 -12.02 8.40
C ALA A 429 8.16 -11.76 7.26
N ASP A 430 9.05 -10.77 7.43
CA ASP A 430 10.07 -10.46 6.42
C ASP A 430 11.29 -11.38 6.48
N ASN A 431 11.56 -12.01 7.64
CA ASN A 431 12.77 -12.79 7.89
C ASN A 431 14.04 -12.04 7.46
N GLY A 432 14.02 -10.72 7.58
CA GLY A 432 15.01 -9.81 7.01
C GLY A 432 15.20 -8.55 7.85
N LEU A 433 15.01 -7.39 7.22
CA LEU A 433 15.30 -6.07 7.78
C LEU A 433 14.73 -5.85 9.19
N ASN A 434 13.43 -6.07 9.36
CA ASN A 434 12.77 -5.85 10.66
C ASN A 434 13.25 -6.89 11.68
N ASP A 435 13.21 -8.17 11.34
CA ASP A 435 13.56 -9.26 12.27
C ASP A 435 15.02 -9.17 12.71
N GLU A 436 15.95 -8.80 11.81
CA GLU A 436 17.35 -8.60 12.15
C GLU A 436 17.55 -7.44 13.14
N ILE A 437 16.85 -6.30 12.95
CA ILE A 437 16.91 -5.16 13.86
C ILE A 437 16.27 -5.50 15.22
N ILE A 438 15.10 -6.13 15.20
CA ILE A 438 14.38 -6.54 16.42
C ILE A 438 15.25 -7.43 17.29
N LYS A 439 16.01 -8.36 16.71
CA LYS A 439 16.90 -9.23 17.45
C LYS A 439 18.01 -8.47 18.20
N TYR A 440 18.58 -7.42 17.63
CA TYR A 440 19.55 -6.57 18.33
C TYR A 440 18.90 -5.80 19.48
N LEU A 441 17.66 -5.33 19.32
CA LEU A 441 16.92 -4.66 20.39
C LEU A 441 16.52 -5.63 21.50
N GLU A 442 16.08 -6.83 21.15
CA GLU A 442 15.81 -7.90 22.12
C GLU A 442 17.03 -8.18 22.99
N ASN A 443 18.20 -8.37 22.36
CA ASN A 443 19.45 -8.57 23.07
C ASN A 443 19.82 -7.38 23.97
N ALA A 444 19.59 -6.14 23.51
CA ALA A 444 19.83 -4.95 24.33
C ALA A 444 18.92 -4.92 25.55
N ILE A 445 17.60 -5.14 25.40
CA ILE A 445 16.66 -5.17 26.53
C ILE A 445 17.05 -6.28 27.50
N ASN A 446 17.33 -7.49 27.02
CA ASN A 446 17.70 -8.63 27.86
C ASN A 446 19.02 -8.39 28.60
N SER A 447 20.01 -7.73 28.01
CA SER A 447 21.27 -7.38 28.67
C SER A 447 21.06 -6.39 29.83
N THR A 448 20.08 -5.49 29.73
CA THR A 448 19.75 -4.60 30.87
C THR A 448 19.12 -5.33 32.06
N ILE A 449 18.42 -6.44 31.84
CA ILE A 449 17.91 -7.31 32.89
C ILE A 449 19.10 -7.93 33.69
N LEU A 450 20.21 -8.16 33.02
CA LEU A 450 21.46 -8.68 33.60
C LEU A 450 22.36 -7.58 34.20
N GLY A 451 21.91 -6.32 34.22
CA GLY A 451 22.59 -5.21 34.85
C GLY A 451 23.52 -4.40 33.92
N VAL A 452 23.48 -4.63 32.59
CA VAL A 452 24.17 -3.75 31.64
C VAL A 452 23.47 -2.40 31.59
N SER A 453 24.21 -1.30 31.53
CA SER A 453 23.62 0.04 31.45
C SER A 453 22.85 0.22 30.12
N TYR A 454 21.79 1.02 30.14
CA TYR A 454 20.99 1.30 28.91
C TYR A 454 21.85 1.82 27.77
N LYS A 455 22.76 2.75 28.06
CA LYS A 455 23.67 3.33 27.10
C LYS A 455 24.59 2.30 26.44
N GLU A 456 25.17 1.39 27.23
CA GLU A 456 26.05 0.34 26.74
C GLU A 456 25.29 -0.69 25.89
N ALA A 457 24.12 -1.14 26.39
CA ALA A 457 23.24 -2.06 25.69
C ALA A 457 22.82 -1.51 24.31
N LEU A 458 22.37 -0.26 24.27
CA LEU A 458 21.96 0.42 23.04
C LEU A 458 23.13 0.74 22.10
N THR A 459 24.32 1.04 22.63
CA THR A 459 25.53 1.23 21.81
C THR A 459 25.93 -0.07 21.11
N THR A 460 25.82 -1.21 21.79
CA THR A 460 26.05 -2.53 21.23
C THR A 460 25.00 -2.85 20.14
N ALA A 461 23.71 -2.64 20.44
CA ALA A 461 22.64 -2.83 19.46
C ALA A 461 22.84 -1.97 18.21
N LYS A 462 23.21 -0.69 18.39
CA LYS A 462 23.49 0.23 17.27
C LYS A 462 24.54 -0.34 16.33
N SER A 463 25.62 -0.89 16.85
CA SER A 463 26.69 -1.45 16.02
C SER A 463 26.21 -2.59 15.12
N GLY A 464 25.27 -3.42 15.61
CA GLY A 464 24.63 -4.45 14.79
C GLY A 464 23.62 -3.89 13.81
N ILE A 465 22.82 -2.93 14.24
CA ILE A 465 21.80 -2.29 13.37
C ILE A 465 22.46 -1.50 12.23
N ASP A 466 23.60 -0.85 12.46
CA ASP A 466 24.37 -0.18 11.40
C ASP A 466 24.82 -1.17 10.29
N GLN A 467 25.15 -2.43 10.68
CA GLN A 467 25.47 -3.47 9.69
C GLN A 467 24.22 -3.89 8.89
N VAL A 468 23.06 -4.00 9.55
CA VAL A 468 21.78 -4.28 8.88
C VAL A 468 21.46 -3.14 7.90
N PHE A 469 21.57 -1.87 8.32
CA PHE A 469 21.34 -0.73 7.45
C PHE A 469 22.26 -0.74 6.22
N THR A 470 23.55 -1.06 6.42
CA THR A 470 24.51 -1.20 5.32
C THR A 470 24.09 -2.30 4.36
N LYS A 471 23.68 -3.47 4.88
CA LYS A 471 23.22 -4.62 4.08
C LYS A 471 22.01 -4.28 3.18
N TYR A 472 21.09 -3.47 3.67
CA TYR A 472 19.86 -3.10 2.96
C TYR A 472 19.94 -1.71 2.28
N ASN A 473 21.12 -1.06 2.26
CA ASN A 473 21.35 0.27 1.69
C ASN A 473 20.41 1.34 2.28
N ILE A 474 20.15 1.30 3.58
CA ILE A 474 19.38 2.29 4.33
C ILE A 474 20.36 3.33 4.89
N ASN A 475 20.13 4.62 4.56
CA ASN A 475 20.96 5.76 4.98
C ASN A 475 20.39 6.46 6.23
#